data_eb08843826fca8b9bad7ec055f55eb1f
#
_entry.id   eb08843826fca8b9bad7ec055f55eb1f
#
_cell.length_a   1.000
_cell.length_b   1.000
_cell.length_c   1.000
_cell.angle_alpha   90.00
_cell.angle_beta   90.00
_cell.angle_gamma   90.00
#
_symmetry.space_group_name_H-M   'P 1'
#
loop_
_entity.id
_entity.type
_entity.pdbx_description
1 polymer ?
#
loop_
_entity_poly.entity_id
_entity_poly.type
_entity_poly.pdbx_seq_one_letter_code
_entity_poly.pdbx_strand_id
1 'polypeptide(L)'
;MQGDFDRAVELYQGSIALHPTAEAHTFLGWTYNMQGKVPEAIAECNRAIEIDPDFGNPYNDIGAYLIELERYDEAIPWLEQAIAAKRYDPRHFPYFNLGRVYLAKDLLNRARELFRKSLDIEPRYTLARQALENLRRMVN
;
A
#
# COMPACT_ATOMS: atom_id res chain seq x y z
N MET A 1 -6.19 14.00 -17.59
CA MET A 1 -5.70 13.34 -16.37
C MET A 1 -6.70 13.49 -15.24
N GLN A 2 -6.99 14.71 -14.78
CA GLN A 2 -7.97 14.90 -13.71
C GLN A 2 -9.37 14.43 -14.13
N GLY A 3 -9.78 14.69 -15.37
CA GLY A 3 -11.06 14.21 -15.89
C GLY A 3 -11.19 12.70 -15.89
N ASP A 4 -10.09 11.99 -16.12
CA ASP A 4 -10.10 10.52 -16.09
C ASP A 4 -10.27 9.98 -14.68
N PHE A 5 -9.69 10.63 -13.68
CA PHE A 5 -9.89 10.25 -12.28
C PHE A 5 -11.32 10.56 -11.83
N ASP A 6 -11.88 11.70 -12.23
CA ASP A 6 -13.27 12.04 -11.91
C ASP A 6 -14.23 11.01 -12.49
N ARG A 7 -13.98 10.56 -13.70
CA ARG A 7 -14.77 9.51 -14.34
C ARG A 7 -14.64 8.19 -13.61
N ALA A 8 -13.42 7.83 -13.19
CA ALA A 8 -13.20 6.61 -12.41
C ALA A 8 -13.96 6.66 -11.09
N VAL A 9 -13.96 7.81 -10.40
CA VAL A 9 -14.75 7.99 -9.17
C VAL A 9 -16.22 7.72 -9.42
N GLU A 10 -16.80 8.31 -10.48
CA GLU A 10 -18.20 8.09 -10.82
C GLU A 10 -18.51 6.63 -11.08
N LEU A 11 -17.64 5.93 -11.82
CA LEU A 11 -17.82 4.53 -12.14
C LEU A 11 -17.76 3.64 -10.90
N TYR A 12 -16.79 3.87 -10.02
CA TYR A 12 -16.68 3.09 -8.79
C TYR A 12 -17.83 3.39 -7.82
N GLN A 13 -18.25 4.64 -7.72
CA GLN A 13 -19.41 5.00 -6.90
C GLN A 13 -20.68 4.31 -7.42
N GLY A 14 -20.87 4.27 -8.73
CA GLY A 14 -21.98 3.56 -9.35
C GLY A 14 -21.94 2.06 -9.07
N SER A 15 -20.77 1.46 -9.18
CA SER A 15 -20.58 0.04 -8.88
C SER A 15 -20.89 -0.26 -7.41
N ILE A 16 -20.42 0.57 -6.49
CA ILE A 16 -20.66 0.41 -5.07
C ILE A 16 -22.14 0.53 -4.72
N ALA A 17 -22.84 1.48 -5.37
CA ALA A 17 -24.27 1.67 -5.15
C ALA A 17 -25.09 0.43 -5.53
N LEU A 18 -24.65 -0.27 -6.59
CA LEU A 18 -25.32 -1.48 -7.05
C LEU A 18 -24.88 -2.72 -6.27
N HIS A 19 -23.59 -2.80 -5.94
CA HIS A 19 -23.01 -3.99 -5.33
C HIS A 19 -21.71 -3.63 -4.57
N PRO A 20 -21.81 -3.26 -3.30
CA PRO A 20 -20.62 -2.84 -2.55
C PRO A 20 -19.67 -4.01 -2.33
N THR A 21 -18.41 -3.86 -2.76
CA THR A 21 -17.36 -4.84 -2.57
C THR A 21 -16.12 -4.18 -1.98
N ALA A 22 -15.31 -4.98 -1.29
CA ALA A 22 -14.03 -4.50 -0.77
C ALA A 22 -13.12 -4.01 -1.90
N GLU A 23 -13.12 -4.72 -3.02
CA GLU A 23 -12.31 -4.35 -4.18
C GLU A 23 -12.72 -2.99 -4.74
N ALA A 24 -14.02 -2.75 -4.89
CA ALA A 24 -14.50 -1.48 -5.44
C ALA A 24 -14.15 -0.29 -4.54
N HIS A 25 -14.32 -0.43 -3.23
CA HIS A 25 -13.93 0.60 -2.27
C HIS A 25 -12.41 0.85 -2.29
N THR A 26 -11.62 -0.22 -2.43
CA THR A 26 -10.16 -0.10 -2.50
C THR A 26 -9.73 0.68 -3.76
N PHE A 27 -10.30 0.37 -4.91
CA PHE A 27 -10.03 1.11 -6.14
C PHE A 27 -10.48 2.55 -6.07
N LEU A 28 -11.63 2.81 -5.46
CA LEU A 28 -12.09 4.18 -5.24
C LEU A 28 -11.11 4.95 -4.35
N GLY A 29 -10.63 4.30 -3.28
CA GLY A 29 -9.60 4.88 -2.41
C GLY A 29 -8.33 5.24 -3.18
N TRP A 30 -7.83 4.31 -3.99
CA TRP A 30 -6.66 4.56 -4.84
C TRP A 30 -6.90 5.78 -5.75
N THR A 31 -8.07 5.87 -6.35
CA THR A 31 -8.41 6.97 -7.26
C THR A 31 -8.42 8.30 -6.50
N TYR A 32 -9.01 8.35 -5.30
CA TYR A 32 -8.96 9.55 -4.46
C TYR A 32 -7.53 9.96 -4.13
N ASN A 33 -6.67 8.99 -3.81
CA ASN A 33 -5.27 9.30 -3.54
C ASN A 33 -4.58 9.93 -4.76
N MET A 34 -4.87 9.43 -5.95
CA MET A 34 -4.33 10.01 -7.18
C MET A 34 -4.82 11.42 -7.44
N GLN A 35 -5.98 11.78 -6.90
CA GLN A 35 -6.51 13.14 -6.93
C GLN A 35 -5.96 14.02 -5.80
N GLY A 36 -5.10 13.48 -4.93
CA GLY A 36 -4.59 14.19 -3.77
C GLY A 36 -5.55 14.24 -2.58
N LYS A 37 -6.63 13.45 -2.62
CA LYS A 37 -7.66 13.39 -1.58
C LYS A 37 -7.36 12.25 -0.60
N VAL A 38 -6.29 12.40 0.19
CA VAL A 38 -5.81 11.32 1.06
C VAL A 38 -6.81 10.94 2.16
N PRO A 39 -7.45 11.87 2.88
CA PRO A 39 -8.45 11.48 3.89
C PRO A 39 -9.60 10.66 3.29
N GLU A 40 -10.09 11.03 2.12
CA GLU A 40 -11.15 10.29 1.44
C GLU A 40 -10.66 8.92 1.00
N ALA A 41 -9.40 8.83 0.56
CA ALA A 41 -8.80 7.55 0.17
C ALA A 41 -8.75 6.59 1.36
N ILE A 42 -8.30 7.05 2.52
CA ILE A 42 -8.23 6.24 3.73
C ILE A 42 -9.63 5.82 4.17
N ALA A 43 -10.61 6.71 4.10
CA ALA A 43 -11.98 6.39 4.45
C ALA A 43 -12.54 5.24 3.58
N GLU A 44 -12.25 5.27 2.27
CA GLU A 44 -12.70 4.19 1.38
C GLU A 44 -12.00 2.86 1.68
N CYS A 45 -10.71 2.90 1.99
CA CYS A 45 -10.00 1.70 2.42
C CYS A 45 -10.59 1.11 3.71
N ASN A 46 -10.99 1.96 4.65
CA ASN A 46 -11.63 1.50 5.88
C ASN A 46 -12.99 0.85 5.60
N ARG A 47 -13.75 1.36 4.64
CA ARG A 47 -15.00 0.72 4.21
C ARG A 47 -14.73 -0.66 3.60
N ALA A 48 -13.67 -0.77 2.80
CA ALA A 48 -13.25 -2.06 2.25
C ALA A 48 -12.95 -3.07 3.35
N ILE A 49 -12.25 -2.64 4.39
CA ILE A 49 -11.90 -3.49 5.53
C ILE A 49 -13.13 -3.93 6.30
N GLU A 50 -14.13 -3.06 6.46
CA GLU A 50 -15.40 -3.43 7.09
C GLU A 50 -16.13 -4.52 6.31
N ILE A 51 -16.07 -4.45 4.97
CA ILE A 51 -16.73 -5.45 4.12
C ILE A 51 -15.99 -6.78 4.16
N ASP A 52 -14.65 -6.75 4.06
CA ASP A 52 -13.84 -7.96 4.06
C ASP A 52 -12.52 -7.72 4.80
N PRO A 53 -12.49 -8.00 6.11
CA PRO A 53 -11.28 -7.81 6.92
C PRO A 53 -10.10 -8.68 6.50
N ASP A 54 -10.33 -9.75 5.72
CA ASP A 54 -9.28 -10.67 5.28
C ASP A 54 -8.60 -10.22 3.98
N PHE A 55 -9.14 -9.19 3.32
CA PHE A 55 -8.57 -8.66 2.08
C PHE A 55 -7.44 -7.68 2.41
N GLY A 56 -6.20 -8.02 2.00
CA GLY A 56 -5.01 -7.30 2.42
C GLY A 56 -4.75 -5.97 1.72
N ASN A 57 -5.26 -5.78 0.50
CA ASN A 57 -4.96 -4.61 -0.32
C ASN A 57 -5.25 -3.27 0.38
N PRO A 58 -6.42 -3.06 1.02
CA PRO A 58 -6.66 -1.76 1.66
C PRO A 58 -5.73 -1.47 2.83
N TYR A 59 -5.28 -2.49 3.57
CA TYR A 59 -4.31 -2.28 4.64
C TYR A 59 -2.97 -1.77 4.08
N ASN A 60 -2.49 -2.38 3.00
CA ASN A 60 -1.26 -1.92 2.36
C ASN A 60 -1.42 -0.51 1.78
N ASP A 61 -2.57 -0.23 1.19
CA ASP A 61 -2.82 1.09 0.60
C ASP A 61 -2.81 2.18 1.66
N ILE A 62 -3.46 1.95 2.81
CA ILE A 62 -3.42 2.90 3.93
C ILE A 62 -1.96 3.11 4.38
N GLY A 63 -1.22 2.02 4.52
CA GLY A 63 0.21 2.10 4.87
C GLY A 63 0.99 2.96 3.89
N ALA A 64 0.78 2.76 2.60
CA ALA A 64 1.44 3.54 1.55
C ALA A 64 1.05 5.02 1.61
N TYR A 65 -0.23 5.32 1.83
CA TYR A 65 -0.70 6.71 1.95
C TYR A 65 -0.07 7.40 3.15
N LEU A 66 0.07 6.69 4.28
CA LEU A 66 0.71 7.22 5.47
C LEU A 66 2.21 7.46 5.26
N ILE A 67 2.88 6.61 4.48
CA ILE A 67 4.28 6.83 4.12
C ILE A 67 4.43 8.12 3.31
N GLU A 68 3.55 8.36 2.36
CA GLU A 68 3.57 9.58 1.55
C GLU A 68 3.39 10.84 2.42
N LEU A 69 2.65 10.72 3.52
CA LEU A 69 2.48 11.79 4.50
C LEU A 69 3.60 11.85 5.54
N GLU A 70 4.61 11.01 5.39
CA GLU A 70 5.74 10.88 6.33
C GLU A 70 5.29 10.48 7.75
N ARG A 71 4.15 9.80 7.87
CA ARG A 71 3.62 9.28 9.12
C ARG A 71 4.04 7.83 9.27
N TYR A 72 5.35 7.64 9.43
CA TYR A 72 5.98 6.32 9.33
C TYR A 72 5.56 5.36 10.43
N ASP A 73 5.52 5.81 11.68
CA ASP A 73 5.16 4.93 12.79
C ASP A 73 3.71 4.46 12.68
N GLU A 74 2.83 5.31 12.19
CA GLU A 74 1.43 4.95 11.97
C GLU A 74 1.26 3.94 10.84
N ALA A 75 2.14 3.97 9.84
CA ALA A 75 2.08 3.06 8.70
C ALA A 75 2.39 1.62 9.09
N ILE A 76 3.25 1.41 10.09
CA ILE A 76 3.76 0.07 10.44
C ILE A 76 2.65 -0.93 10.74
N PRO A 77 1.70 -0.67 11.67
CA PRO A 77 0.67 -1.66 11.97
C PRO A 77 -0.23 -1.97 10.78
N TRP A 78 -0.50 -1.01 9.91
CA TRP A 78 -1.29 -1.26 8.70
C TRP A 78 -0.58 -2.21 7.76
N LEU A 79 0.71 -2.00 7.54
CA LEU A 79 1.50 -2.85 6.66
C LEU A 79 1.67 -4.26 7.24
N GLU A 80 1.83 -4.37 8.55
CA GLU A 80 1.88 -5.67 9.22
C GLU A 80 0.56 -6.44 9.07
N GLN A 81 -0.57 -5.74 9.16
CA GLN A 81 -1.87 -6.37 8.93
C GLN A 81 -2.03 -6.83 7.48
N ALA A 82 -1.51 -6.07 6.53
CA ALA A 82 -1.51 -6.49 5.13
C ALA A 82 -0.72 -7.77 4.93
N ILE A 83 0.45 -7.88 5.54
CA ILE A 83 1.28 -9.08 5.46
C ILE A 83 0.56 -10.29 6.05
N ALA A 84 -0.15 -10.10 7.16
CA ALA A 84 -0.86 -11.16 7.86
C ALA A 84 -2.22 -11.50 7.24
N ALA A 85 -2.73 -10.70 6.33
CA ALA A 85 -4.05 -10.88 5.75
C ALA A 85 -4.18 -12.24 5.05
N LYS A 86 -5.33 -12.89 5.20
CA LYS A 86 -5.55 -14.21 4.63
C LYS A 86 -5.61 -14.20 3.11
N ARG A 87 -6.12 -13.11 2.53
CA ARG A 87 -6.30 -12.97 1.09
C ARG A 87 -5.57 -11.73 0.58
N TYR A 88 -4.31 -11.92 0.22
CA TYR A 88 -3.52 -10.85 -0.38
C TYR A 88 -2.48 -11.43 -1.34
N ASP A 89 -2.64 -11.06 -2.59
CA ASP A 89 -1.68 -11.31 -3.65
C ASP A 89 -1.73 -10.08 -4.56
N PRO A 90 -0.65 -9.31 -4.72
CA PRO A 90 0.75 -9.67 -4.49
C PRO A 90 1.31 -9.18 -3.14
N ARG A 91 1.75 -10.11 -2.34
CA ARG A 91 2.19 -9.85 -0.96
C ARG A 91 3.56 -9.18 -0.86
N HIS A 92 4.28 -9.06 -1.97
CA HIS A 92 5.58 -8.39 -1.97
C HIS A 92 5.48 -6.88 -1.69
N PHE A 93 4.34 -6.24 -2.01
CA PHE A 93 4.17 -4.81 -1.80
C PHE A 93 4.27 -4.38 -0.33
N PRO A 94 3.56 -5.00 0.63
CA PRO A 94 3.69 -4.55 2.01
C PRO A 94 5.07 -4.80 2.61
N TYR A 95 5.77 -5.85 2.20
CA TYR A 95 7.16 -6.03 2.61
C TYR A 95 8.04 -4.90 2.10
N PHE A 96 7.89 -4.52 0.84
CA PHE A 96 8.63 -3.40 0.27
C PHE A 96 8.31 -2.10 1.01
N ASN A 97 7.04 -1.83 1.27
CA ASN A 97 6.61 -0.61 1.94
C ASN A 97 7.12 -0.55 3.39
N LEU A 98 7.12 -1.67 4.12
CA LEU A 98 7.75 -1.72 5.43
C LEU A 98 9.25 -1.43 5.35
N GLY A 99 9.91 -1.95 4.33
CA GLY A 99 11.32 -1.63 4.08
C GLY A 99 11.53 -0.12 3.93
N ARG A 100 10.66 0.55 3.20
CA ARG A 100 10.70 2.01 3.05
C ARG A 100 10.55 2.73 4.38
N VAL A 101 9.66 2.25 5.24
CA VAL A 101 9.46 2.84 6.56
C VAL A 101 10.74 2.74 7.40
N TYR A 102 11.32 1.55 7.47
CA TYR A 102 12.53 1.37 8.28
C TYR A 102 13.74 2.08 7.68
N LEU A 103 13.81 2.20 6.36
CA LEU A 103 14.84 3.02 5.71
C LEU A 103 14.72 4.48 6.14
N ALA A 104 13.50 5.02 6.13
CA ALA A 104 13.23 6.40 6.56
C ALA A 104 13.60 6.62 8.04
N LYS A 105 13.49 5.58 8.85
CA LYS A 105 13.84 5.61 10.27
C LYS A 105 15.33 5.29 10.52
N ASP A 106 16.12 5.16 9.46
CA ASP A 106 17.55 4.86 9.49
C ASP A 106 17.88 3.48 10.12
N LEU A 107 16.93 2.56 10.07
CA LEU A 107 17.10 1.19 10.52
C LEU A 107 17.45 0.30 9.33
N LEU A 108 18.70 0.43 8.86
CA LEU A 108 19.13 -0.09 7.55
C LEU A 108 19.12 -1.60 7.47
N ASN A 109 19.51 -2.30 8.54
CA ASN A 109 19.51 -3.76 8.53
C ASN A 109 18.09 -4.33 8.40
N ARG A 110 17.15 -3.74 9.11
CA ARG A 110 15.75 -4.16 9.05
C ARG A 110 15.14 -3.87 7.67
N ALA A 111 15.45 -2.70 7.13
CA ALA A 111 15.02 -2.35 5.78
C ALA A 111 15.53 -3.37 4.76
N ARG A 112 16.81 -3.76 4.86
CA ARG A 112 17.42 -4.75 3.97
C ARG A 112 16.69 -6.09 4.02
N GLU A 113 16.38 -6.59 5.22
CA GLU A 113 15.66 -7.85 5.38
C GLU A 113 14.30 -7.81 4.67
N LEU A 114 13.58 -6.71 4.81
CA LEU A 114 12.25 -6.56 4.23
C LEU A 114 12.29 -6.43 2.72
N PHE A 115 13.24 -5.69 2.18
CA PHE A 115 13.43 -5.63 0.72
C PHE A 115 13.81 -6.98 0.14
N ARG A 116 14.62 -7.76 0.84
CA ARG A 116 14.96 -9.14 0.42
C ARG A 116 13.73 -10.03 0.42
N LYS A 117 12.88 -9.94 1.44
CA LYS A 117 11.63 -10.71 1.48
C LYS A 117 10.73 -10.34 0.31
N SER A 118 10.64 -9.06 -0.01
CA SER A 118 9.87 -8.62 -1.17
C SER A 118 10.39 -9.26 -2.46
N LEU A 119 11.71 -9.28 -2.66
CA LEU A 119 12.33 -9.92 -3.83
C LEU A 119 12.18 -11.44 -3.82
N ASP A 120 12.18 -12.08 -2.65
CA ASP A 120 11.96 -13.52 -2.58
C ASP A 120 10.56 -13.89 -3.08
N ILE A 121 9.58 -13.05 -2.79
CA ILE A 121 8.20 -13.26 -3.25
C ILE A 121 8.06 -12.91 -4.72
N GLU A 122 8.63 -11.80 -5.16
CA GLU A 122 8.58 -11.36 -6.57
C GLU A 122 9.99 -10.98 -7.04
N PRO A 123 10.76 -11.94 -7.62
CA PRO A 123 12.13 -11.67 -8.04
C PRO A 123 12.27 -10.58 -9.12
N ARG A 124 11.19 -10.30 -9.85
CA ARG A 124 11.19 -9.28 -10.91
C ARG A 124 10.86 -7.88 -10.40
N TYR A 125 10.62 -7.72 -9.09
CA TYR A 125 10.23 -6.43 -8.55
C TYR A 125 11.43 -5.49 -8.52
N THR A 126 11.53 -4.66 -9.54
CA THR A 126 12.66 -3.76 -9.79
C THR A 126 12.90 -2.78 -8.65
N LEU A 127 11.82 -2.25 -8.04
CA LEU A 127 11.95 -1.26 -6.96
C LEU A 127 12.66 -1.84 -5.73
N ALA A 128 12.36 -3.10 -5.37
CA ALA A 128 13.04 -3.74 -4.24
C ALA A 128 14.50 -4.03 -4.57
N ARG A 129 14.78 -4.46 -5.78
CA ARG A 129 16.15 -4.68 -6.21
C ARG A 129 16.97 -3.41 -6.16
N GLN A 130 16.42 -2.31 -6.65
CA GLN A 130 17.07 -1.01 -6.64
C GLN A 130 17.29 -0.51 -5.22
N ALA A 131 16.31 -0.71 -4.34
CA ALA A 131 16.43 -0.33 -2.93
C ALA A 131 17.58 -1.07 -2.26
N LEU A 132 17.74 -2.36 -2.52
CA LEU A 132 18.85 -3.15 -1.99
C LEU A 132 20.20 -2.66 -2.52
N GLU A 133 20.27 -2.35 -3.80
CA GLU A 133 21.48 -1.82 -4.41
C GLU A 133 21.88 -0.48 -3.78
N ASN A 134 20.91 0.39 -3.56
CA ASN A 134 21.14 1.68 -2.92
C ASN A 134 21.63 1.52 -1.47
N LEU A 135 21.04 0.57 -0.73
CA LEU A 135 21.47 0.26 0.64
C LEU A 135 22.92 -0.22 0.69
N ARG A 136 23.31 -1.07 -0.26
CA ARG A 136 24.67 -1.58 -0.34
C ARG A 136 25.66 -0.43 -0.50
N ARG A 137 25.35 0.57 -1.32
CA ARG A 137 26.18 1.75 -1.54
C ARG A 137 26.28 2.62 -0.29
N MET A 138 25.19 2.74 0.46
CA MET A 138 25.16 3.55 1.69
C MET A 138 26.04 2.98 2.81
N VAL A 139 26.17 1.66 2.86
CA VAL A 139 26.91 0.97 3.94
C VAL A 139 28.40 0.85 3.61
N ASN A 140 28.76 0.99 2.35
CA ASN A 140 30.15 0.98 1.90
C ASN A 140 30.70 2.40 1.79
#